data_f64a59817a2d4a8f3e06919c93f1c91f
#
_entry.id   f64a59817a2d4a8f3e06919c93f1c91f
#
_cell.length_a   1.000
_cell.length_b   1.000
_cell.length_c   1.000
_cell.angle_alpha   90.00
_cell.angle_beta   90.00
_cell.angle_gamma   90.00
#
_symmetry.space_group_name_H-M   'P 1'
#
loop_
_entity.id
_entity.type
_entity.pdbx_description
1 polymer ?
#
loop_
_entity_poly.entity_id
_entity_poly.type
_entity_poly.pdbx_seq_one_letter_code
_entity_poly.pdbx_strand_id
1 'polypeptide(L)'
;MSNPIRLADYRRPKNRVYFDRQELRRLLDVYSRRVMSGEWKDYAIDYQNGSAIFSIFRHSFDSPLFAIAKRRDGKKSAYQVFSGPRKLKQSSTIEEALSIFDKELREIPAHRRSR
;
A
#
# COMPACT_ATOMS: atom_id res chain seq x y z
N MET A 1 -27.75 13.32 -11.97
CA MET A 1 -27.18 13.23 -11.63
C MET A 1 -25.82 13.18 -11.94
N SER A 2 -24.99 13.33 -11.55
CA SER A 2 -23.58 13.34 -11.71
C SER A 2 -23.04 12.11 -12.40
N ASN A 3 -23.93 11.31 -12.84
CA ASN A 3 -23.51 10.10 -13.48
C ASN A 3 -22.70 10.30 -14.74
N PRO A 4 -23.03 11.26 -15.58
CA PRO A 4 -22.25 11.42 -16.78
C PRO A 4 -20.76 11.65 -16.50
N ILE A 5 -20.50 12.36 -15.45
CA ILE A 5 -19.12 12.63 -15.12
C ILE A 5 -18.41 11.37 -14.70
N ARG A 6 -19.09 10.55 -13.93
CA ARG A 6 -18.48 9.31 -13.49
C ARG A 6 -18.24 8.36 -14.63
N LEU A 7 -19.15 8.36 -15.59
CA LEU A 7 -18.95 7.51 -16.74
C LEU A 7 -17.74 7.97 -17.53
N ALA A 8 -17.56 9.26 -17.63
CA ALA A 8 -16.39 9.77 -18.34
C ALA A 8 -15.12 9.33 -17.65
N ASP A 9 -15.13 9.30 -16.34
CA ASP A 9 -13.95 8.84 -15.62
C ASP A 9 -13.68 7.39 -15.92
N TYR A 10 -14.68 6.58 -15.99
CA TYR A 10 -14.50 5.19 -16.31
C TYR A 10 -13.89 5.00 -17.68
N ARG A 11 -14.21 5.87 -18.58
CA ARG A 11 -13.71 5.71 -19.91
C ARG A 11 -12.27 6.09 -20.07
N ARG A 12 -11.65 6.58 -19.02
CA ARG A 12 -10.27 6.95 -19.12
C ARG A 12 -9.42 6.21 -18.13
N PRO A 13 -9.53 4.89 -18.09
CA PRO A 13 -8.76 4.13 -17.12
C PRO A 13 -7.27 4.22 -17.37
N LYS A 14 -6.87 4.52 -18.57
CA LYS A 14 -5.44 4.59 -18.86
C LYS A 14 -4.75 5.71 -18.10
N ASN A 15 -5.51 6.71 -17.67
CA ASN A 15 -4.91 7.80 -16.92
C ASN A 15 -5.00 7.59 -15.44
N ARG A 16 -5.52 6.45 -15.03
CA ARG A 16 -5.69 6.15 -13.63
C ARG A 16 -4.95 4.90 -13.28
N VAL A 17 -4.52 4.85 -12.07
CA VAL A 17 -3.78 3.70 -11.56
C VAL A 17 -4.57 3.11 -10.42
N TYR A 18 -4.78 1.80 -10.47
CA TYR A 18 -5.52 1.08 -9.44
C TYR A 18 -4.73 -0.13 -9.04
N PHE A 19 -4.95 -0.58 -7.81
CA PHE A 19 -4.44 -1.88 -7.43
C PHE A 19 -5.36 -2.92 -8.07
N ASP A 20 -4.79 -3.91 -8.72
CA ASP A 20 -5.59 -4.97 -9.25
C ASP A 20 -5.89 -5.98 -8.13
N ARG A 21 -6.65 -7.01 -8.48
CA ARG A 21 -7.11 -7.96 -7.49
C ARG A 21 -5.96 -8.68 -6.79
N GLN A 22 -4.97 -9.07 -7.54
CA GLN A 22 -3.83 -9.76 -6.95
C GLN A 22 -3.04 -8.85 -6.04
N GLU A 23 -2.88 -7.62 -6.45
CA GLU A 23 -2.15 -6.66 -5.63
C GLU A 23 -2.88 -6.40 -4.33
N LEU A 24 -4.20 -6.23 -4.40
CA LEU A 24 -4.98 -6.04 -3.20
C LEU A 24 -4.89 -7.25 -2.29
N ARG A 25 -4.91 -8.44 -2.86
CA ARG A 25 -4.81 -9.63 -2.07
C ARG A 25 -3.50 -9.67 -1.30
N ARG A 26 -2.42 -9.30 -1.94
CA ARG A 26 -1.12 -9.31 -1.28
C ARG A 26 -1.02 -8.25 -0.20
N LEU A 27 -1.57 -7.06 -0.49
CA LEU A 27 -1.57 -6.00 0.49
C LEU A 27 -2.37 -6.41 1.72
N LEU A 28 -3.54 -6.98 1.50
CA LEU A 28 -4.40 -7.36 2.61
C LEU A 28 -3.84 -8.56 3.37
N ASP A 29 -3.10 -9.41 2.70
CA ASP A 29 -2.47 -10.52 3.37
C ASP A 29 -1.42 -10.04 4.37
N VAL A 30 -0.58 -9.11 3.95
CA VAL A 30 0.41 -8.53 4.85
C VAL A 30 -0.29 -7.77 5.97
N TYR A 31 -1.31 -7.01 5.60
CA TYR A 31 -2.05 -6.22 6.57
C TYR A 31 -2.67 -7.11 7.66
N SER A 32 -3.29 -8.20 7.24
CA SER A 32 -3.97 -9.09 8.18
C SER A 32 -3.01 -9.68 9.21
N ARG A 33 -1.83 -10.06 8.76
CA ARG A 33 -0.86 -10.63 9.67
C ARG A 33 -0.43 -9.63 10.73
N ARG A 34 -0.30 -8.37 10.34
CA ARG A 34 0.12 -7.35 11.28
C ARG A 34 -1.00 -6.88 12.17
N VAL A 35 -2.23 -6.97 11.71
CA VAL A 35 -3.37 -6.69 12.55
C VAL A 35 -3.46 -7.76 13.64
N MET A 36 -3.23 -9.00 13.27
CA MET A 36 -3.28 -10.07 14.25
C MET A 36 -2.21 -9.93 15.33
N SER A 37 -1.09 -9.35 14.98
CA SER A 37 -0.04 -9.13 15.95
C SER A 37 -0.25 -7.82 16.74
N GLY A 38 -1.28 -7.07 16.42
CA GLY A 38 -1.58 -5.84 17.13
C GLY A 38 -0.82 -4.62 16.67
N GLU A 39 -0.04 -4.76 15.61
CA GLU A 39 0.78 -3.65 15.15
C GLU A 39 0.02 -2.64 14.31
N TRP A 40 -0.91 -3.11 13.50
CA TRP A 40 -1.67 -2.25 12.60
C TRP A 40 -3.13 -2.33 12.94
N LYS A 41 -3.86 -1.23 12.78
CA LYS A 41 -5.25 -1.20 13.16
C LYS A 41 -6.22 -0.86 12.05
N ASP A 42 -5.78 -0.14 11.04
CA ASP A 42 -6.70 0.29 10.01
C ASP A 42 -5.95 0.56 8.73
N TYR A 43 -6.68 0.61 7.62
CA TYR A 43 -6.08 0.96 6.35
C TYR A 43 -7.08 1.79 5.54
N ALA A 44 -6.57 2.47 4.54
CA ALA A 44 -7.40 3.22 3.60
C ALA A 44 -6.78 3.10 2.23
N ILE A 45 -7.59 3.13 1.20
CA ILE A 45 -7.12 3.07 -0.17
C ILE A 45 -7.60 4.31 -0.89
N ASP A 46 -6.66 5.01 -1.52
CA ASP A 46 -6.96 6.19 -2.28
C ASP A 46 -6.43 6.08 -3.68
N TYR A 47 -7.12 6.71 -4.62
CA TYR A 47 -6.69 6.74 -5.99
C TYR A 47 -6.66 8.20 -6.40
N GLN A 48 -5.49 8.72 -6.65
CA GLN A 48 -5.39 10.13 -7.01
C GLN A 48 -4.15 10.40 -7.82
N ASN A 49 -4.30 11.30 -8.77
CA ASN A 49 -3.17 11.80 -9.55
C ASN A 49 -2.25 10.72 -10.09
N GLY A 50 -2.85 9.72 -10.67
CA GLY A 50 -2.05 8.67 -11.29
C GLY A 50 -1.37 7.75 -10.32
N SER A 51 -1.88 7.68 -9.09
CA SER A 51 -1.33 6.80 -8.08
C SER A 51 -2.44 6.07 -7.36
N ALA A 52 -2.13 4.85 -6.92
CA ALA A 52 -3.00 4.11 -6.00
C ALA A 52 -2.21 4.00 -4.70
N ILE A 53 -2.84 4.35 -3.60
CA ILE A 53 -2.14 4.41 -2.32
C ILE A 53 -2.88 3.61 -1.28
N PHE A 54 -2.15 2.70 -0.65
CA PHE A 54 -2.68 1.88 0.45
C PHE A 54 -1.99 2.39 1.70
N SER A 55 -2.77 3.04 2.56
CA SER A 55 -2.23 3.64 3.78
C SER A 55 -2.56 2.78 4.98
N ILE A 56 -1.62 2.61 5.88
CA ILE A 56 -1.75 1.76 7.03
C ILE A 56 -1.62 2.61 8.28
N PHE A 57 -2.55 2.42 9.22
CA PHE A 57 -2.61 3.23 10.42
C PHE A 57 -2.46 2.38 11.67
N ARG A 58 -1.78 2.92 12.64
CA ARG A 58 -1.73 2.31 13.95
C ARG A 58 -2.89 2.82 14.80
N HIS A 59 -3.25 4.09 14.61
CA HIS A 59 -4.36 4.70 15.34
C HIS A 59 -5.26 5.36 14.34
N SER A 60 -6.54 5.38 14.64
CA SER A 60 -7.55 5.78 13.67
C SER A 60 -7.39 7.17 13.11
N PHE A 61 -6.93 8.10 13.87
CA PHE A 61 -6.88 9.48 13.42
C PHE A 61 -5.48 10.02 13.22
N ASP A 62 -4.52 9.16 13.28
CA ASP A 62 -3.15 9.59 13.11
C ASP A 62 -2.77 9.65 11.65
N SER A 63 -1.61 10.15 11.39
CA SER A 63 -1.01 10.04 10.08
C SER A 63 -0.72 8.59 9.80
N PRO A 64 -0.67 8.20 8.54
CA PRO A 64 -0.37 6.81 8.23
C PRO A 64 1.01 6.41 8.74
N LEU A 65 1.09 5.21 9.28
CA LEU A 65 2.34 4.65 9.71
C LEU A 65 3.17 4.28 8.49
N PHE A 66 2.54 3.66 7.51
CA PHE A 66 3.16 3.31 6.24
C PHE A 66 2.21 3.61 5.10
N ALA A 67 2.76 3.80 3.92
CA ALA A 67 1.96 3.94 2.71
C ALA A 67 2.64 3.17 1.60
N ILE A 68 1.86 2.39 0.86
CA ILE A 68 2.37 1.67 -0.28
C ILE A 68 1.72 2.31 -1.51
N ALA A 69 2.52 2.86 -2.38
CA ALA A 69 2.02 3.57 -3.55
C ALA A 69 2.36 2.80 -4.82
N LYS A 70 1.38 2.69 -5.70
CA LYS A 70 1.59 2.13 -7.02
C LYS A 70 1.50 3.30 -7.99
N ARG A 71 2.49 3.45 -8.83
CA ARG A 71 2.56 4.54 -9.79
C ARG A 71 2.87 4.00 -11.15
N ARG A 72 2.50 4.78 -12.16
CA ARG A 72 2.83 4.38 -13.51
C ARG A 72 4.17 4.98 -13.87
N ASP A 73 5.03 4.17 -14.44
CA ASP A 73 6.35 4.60 -14.85
C ASP A 73 6.49 4.20 -16.31
N GLY A 74 6.03 5.06 -17.22
CA GLY A 74 5.95 4.72 -18.61
C GLY A 74 4.85 3.69 -18.79
N LYS A 75 5.20 2.54 -19.34
CA LYS A 75 4.25 1.45 -19.52
C LYS A 75 4.26 0.47 -18.39
N LYS A 76 5.12 0.69 -17.43
CA LYS A 76 5.26 -0.23 -16.32
C LYS A 76 4.75 0.40 -15.05
N SER A 77 4.60 -0.41 -14.05
CA SER A 77 4.21 0.08 -12.73
C SER A 77 5.42 0.08 -11.82
N ALA A 78 5.44 1.02 -10.91
CA ALA A 78 6.45 1.08 -9.88
C ALA A 78 5.73 1.10 -8.54
N TYR A 79 6.33 0.43 -7.55
CA TYR A 79 5.74 0.33 -6.23
C TYR A 79 6.72 0.91 -5.22
N GLN A 80 6.19 1.74 -4.32
CA GLN A 80 7.02 2.44 -3.36
C GLN A 80 6.42 2.26 -1.98
N VAL A 81 7.27 2.11 -0.99
CA VAL A 81 6.83 1.99 0.40
C VAL A 81 7.42 3.16 1.16
N PHE A 82 6.55 3.85 1.89
CA PHE A 82 6.94 5.00 2.66
C PHE A 82 6.64 4.83 4.15
N SER A 83 7.46 5.46 4.96
CA SER A 83 7.18 5.62 6.38
C SER A 83 7.21 7.11 6.60
N GLY A 84 6.03 7.73 6.74
CA GLY A 84 5.94 9.17 6.74
C GLY A 84 6.48 9.71 5.40
N PRO A 85 7.32 10.70 5.42
CA PRO A 85 7.87 11.24 4.17
C PRO A 85 9.04 10.42 3.61
N ARG A 86 9.49 9.42 4.33
CA ARG A 86 10.69 8.70 3.95
C ARG A 86 10.36 7.49 3.09
N LYS A 87 11.02 7.38 1.95
CA LYS A 87 10.82 6.23 1.09
C LYS A 87 11.72 5.10 1.57
N LEU A 88 11.12 3.98 1.90
CA LEU A 88 11.86 2.83 2.40
C LEU A 88 12.26 1.88 1.29
N LYS A 89 11.46 1.78 0.25
CA LYS A 89 11.71 0.80 -0.78
C LYS A 89 11.02 1.21 -2.07
N GLN A 90 11.59 0.82 -3.18
CA GLN A 90 10.96 1.01 -4.48
C GLN A 90 11.29 -0.22 -5.31
N SER A 91 10.32 -0.71 -6.06
CA SER A 91 10.56 -1.88 -6.88
C SER A 91 9.57 -1.92 -8.03
N SER A 92 9.79 -2.85 -8.95
CA SER A 92 8.90 -3.01 -10.09
C SER A 92 7.80 -4.02 -9.82
N THR A 93 7.80 -4.68 -8.68
CA THR A 93 6.75 -5.62 -8.33
C THR A 93 6.26 -5.34 -6.92
N ILE A 94 5.01 -5.68 -6.67
CA ILE A 94 4.46 -5.46 -5.35
C ILE A 94 5.02 -6.45 -4.35
N GLU A 95 5.36 -7.64 -4.79
CA GLU A 95 5.94 -8.64 -3.91
C GLU A 95 7.26 -8.14 -3.34
N GLU A 96 8.07 -7.59 -4.22
CA GLU A 96 9.34 -7.08 -3.79
C GLU A 96 9.18 -5.90 -2.84
N ALA A 97 8.25 -5.02 -3.16
CA ALA A 97 8.00 -3.86 -2.31
C ALA A 97 7.56 -4.29 -0.91
N LEU A 98 6.69 -5.29 -0.84
CA LEU A 98 6.16 -5.74 0.44
C LEU A 98 7.12 -6.63 1.22
N SER A 99 8.20 -7.05 0.59
CA SER A 99 9.15 -7.93 1.27
C SER A 99 9.80 -7.25 2.47
N ILE A 100 9.80 -5.94 2.50
CA ILE A 100 10.36 -5.23 3.64
C ILE A 100 9.57 -5.56 4.91
N PHE A 101 8.27 -5.81 4.78
CA PHE A 101 7.46 -6.14 5.94
C PHE A 101 7.69 -7.58 6.39
N ASP A 102 7.99 -8.46 5.48
CA ASP A 102 8.31 -9.82 5.84
C ASP A 102 9.58 -9.88 6.66
N LYS A 103 10.56 -9.10 6.28
CA LYS A 103 11.78 -9.06 7.02
C LYS A 103 11.56 -8.54 8.43
N GLU A 104 10.77 -7.50 8.55
CA GLU A 104 10.48 -6.96 9.84
C GLU A 104 9.74 -7.93 10.72
N LEU A 105 8.83 -8.67 10.13
CA LEU A 105 8.09 -9.64 10.90
C LEU A 105 9.00 -10.69 11.49
N ARG A 106 10.01 -11.06 10.75
CA ARG A 106 10.93 -12.06 11.26
C ARG A 106 11.90 -11.49 12.27
N GLU A 107 12.37 -10.31 12.02
CA GLU A 107 13.38 -9.73 12.88
C GLU A 107 12.85 -9.24 14.20
N ILE A 108 11.72 -8.59 14.18
CA ILE A 108 11.18 -8.02 15.39
C ILE A 108 10.89 -9.05 16.46
N PRO A 109 10.19 -10.13 16.15
CA PRO A 109 9.92 -11.10 17.21
C PRO A 109 11.19 -11.70 17.77
N ALA A 110 12.13 -12.03 16.93
CA ALA A 110 13.37 -12.59 17.40
C ALA A 110 14.11 -11.59 18.26
N HIS A 111 14.13 -10.37 17.83
CA HIS A 111 14.82 -9.33 18.55
C HIS A 111 14.21 -9.11 19.92
N ARG A 112 12.91 -9.09 19.99
CA ARG A 112 12.29 -8.91 21.25
C ARG A 112 12.56 -10.00 22.19
N ARG A 113 12.55 -11.20 21.69
CA ARG A 113 12.77 -12.30 22.54
C ARG A 113 14.18 -12.41 23.02
N SER A 114 15.06 -11.82 22.31
CA SER A 114 16.45 -11.90 22.73
C SER A 114 16.69 -11.08 23.97
N ARG A 115 15.68 -10.36 24.43
CA ARG A 115 15.85 -9.60 25.54
C ARG A 115 15.48 -10.12 26.65
#